data_d7e9cd0b885a259d14cc11339a087ba5
#
_entry.id   d7e9cd0b885a259d14cc11339a087ba5
#
_cell.length_a   1.000
_cell.length_b   1.000
_cell.length_c   1.000
_cell.angle_alpha   90.00
_cell.angle_beta   90.00
_cell.angle_gamma   90.00
#
_symmetry.space_group_name_H-M   'P 1'
#
loop_
_entity.id
_entity.type
_entity.pdbx_description
1 polymer ?
#
loop_
_entity_poly.entity_id
_entity_poly.type
_entity_poly.pdbx_seq_one_letter_code
_entity_poly.pdbx_strand_id
1 'polypeptide(L)'
;MNNNDTTAVLSPISEQADETETNSQPAFALSPQDGRQKAVAVTDKTVSGADKTAPEKKRSGRLTENKRIKIFCGSSNKALCEEICKFTGVPLGETRLQRFSDGEVHFQLLENVRGADVFLVQPTCYPVDQHLVELLIMMDALKRASAGRITVVIPYYGYARQDRKDRPRVAITSKLVADLLTTAGANRALLVDLHAAQIQGFFNIPVDHLFASPVLVSYFRELNLPNLTVVSPDAGGVERARFFAKKLDVPLAIVDKRRTDINVTEVMNVIGDVQGRTCLILDDIIDTAGTLVKTVDALLAEGADKVYACATHAVLSGPAVDRIANSRLEQLIVTNTIPLREEAQRVAKIKVLSIAGLLGRAIESIHMETSVSRLFD
;
A
#
# COMPACT_ATOMS: atom_id res chain seq x y z
N MET A 1 13.30 -1.44 67.90
CA MET A 1 13.20 -2.78 68.50
C MET A 1 12.97 -3.74 67.35
N ASN A 2 13.96 -4.62 67.18
CA ASN A 2 14.03 -5.87 66.36
C ASN A 2 13.71 -5.80 64.87
N ASN A 3 14.72 -5.74 64.00
CA ASN A 3 15.66 -6.77 63.49
C ASN A 3 15.00 -8.09 63.05
N ASN A 4 15.02 -8.37 61.75
CA ASN A 4 15.65 -9.61 61.26
C ASN A 4 15.96 -9.51 59.76
N ASP A 5 17.29 -9.47 59.49
CA ASP A 5 17.95 -9.81 58.24
C ASP A 5 17.69 -11.29 57.85
N THR A 6 17.55 -11.56 56.57
CA THR A 6 17.92 -12.87 56.01
C THR A 6 18.47 -12.66 54.58
N THR A 7 19.77 -12.55 54.51
CA THR A 7 20.63 -12.70 53.31
C THR A 7 20.67 -14.17 52.91
N ALA A 8 20.26 -14.47 51.68
CA ALA A 8 20.55 -15.76 51.04
C ALA A 8 21.62 -15.55 49.96
N VAL A 9 22.77 -16.09 50.22
CA VAL A 9 23.94 -16.24 49.33
C VAL A 9 23.68 -17.35 48.33
N LEU A 10 23.82 -17.03 47.04
CA LEU A 10 23.89 -18.07 45.99
C LEU A 10 25.30 -18.05 45.40
N SER A 11 25.93 -19.24 45.52
CA SER A 11 27.26 -19.57 44.98
C SER A 11 27.16 -19.86 43.45
N PRO A 12 28.30 -19.76 42.72
CA PRO A 12 28.32 -19.90 41.27
C PRO A 12 28.43 -21.39 40.86
N ILE A 13 27.74 -21.72 39.77
CA ILE A 13 27.84 -23.01 39.07
C ILE A 13 28.83 -22.87 37.92
N SER A 14 29.81 -23.75 37.92
CA SER A 14 30.94 -23.91 37.02
C SER A 14 30.54 -24.22 35.57
N GLU A 15 31.30 -23.66 34.62
CA GLU A 15 31.45 -24.08 33.24
C GLU A 15 31.90 -25.53 33.13
N GLN A 16 31.22 -26.30 32.23
CA GLN A 16 31.84 -27.42 31.54
C GLN A 16 31.58 -27.27 30.05
N ALA A 17 32.68 -27.13 29.35
CA ALA A 17 32.78 -27.25 27.90
C ALA A 17 32.62 -28.76 27.52
N ASP A 18 31.90 -29.03 26.46
CA ASP A 18 32.04 -30.31 25.75
C ASP A 18 32.12 -30.04 24.22
N GLU A 19 32.98 -30.84 23.62
CA GLU A 19 33.57 -30.66 22.31
C GLU A 19 32.74 -31.30 21.19
N THR A 20 32.75 -30.62 20.04
CA THR A 20 32.82 -31.16 18.68
C THR A 20 31.92 -32.31 18.22
N GLU A 21 31.03 -32.03 17.30
CA GLU A 21 30.80 -32.90 16.14
C GLU A 21 30.57 -32.10 14.87
N THR A 22 31.54 -32.19 13.99
CA THR A 22 31.51 -31.70 12.59
C THR A 22 30.66 -32.66 11.76
N ASN A 23 29.59 -32.17 11.15
CA ASN A 23 28.86 -32.92 10.14
C ASN A 23 28.89 -32.18 8.81
N SER A 24 29.70 -32.68 7.91
CA SER A 24 29.91 -32.27 6.54
C SER A 24 28.69 -32.62 5.67
N GLN A 25 28.13 -31.63 5.01
CA GLN A 25 27.17 -31.82 3.90
C GLN A 25 27.93 -32.00 2.59
N PRO A 26 27.50 -32.89 1.68
CA PRO A 26 28.14 -33.05 0.38
C PRO A 26 27.71 -32.00 -0.61
N ALA A 27 28.72 -31.45 -1.31
CA ALA A 27 28.58 -30.56 -2.42
C ALA A 27 27.98 -31.28 -3.64
N PHE A 28 26.92 -30.76 -4.24
CA PHE A 28 26.46 -31.16 -5.55
C PHE A 28 27.27 -30.44 -6.62
N ALA A 29 28.06 -31.21 -7.36
CA ALA A 29 28.80 -30.76 -8.54
C ALA A 29 27.84 -30.67 -9.73
N LEU A 30 27.80 -29.52 -10.39
CA LEU A 30 27.20 -29.32 -11.72
C LEU A 30 28.28 -29.67 -12.77
N SER A 31 28.01 -30.65 -13.61
CA SER A 31 28.81 -30.92 -14.82
C SER A 31 28.29 -30.09 -16.02
N PRO A 32 29.18 -29.64 -16.90
CA PRO A 32 28.80 -28.87 -18.08
C PRO A 32 28.44 -29.82 -19.22
N GLN A 33 27.36 -29.56 -19.93
CA GLN A 33 27.11 -30.13 -21.26
C GLN A 33 27.08 -29.07 -22.35
N ASP A 34 27.80 -29.45 -23.37
CA ASP A 34 28.23 -28.82 -24.58
C ASP A 34 27.15 -28.12 -25.42
N GLY A 35 27.69 -27.14 -26.12
CA GLY A 35 27.02 -26.30 -27.07
C GLY A 35 26.59 -26.94 -28.39
N ARG A 36 25.67 -26.26 -29.04
CA ARG A 36 25.63 -26.10 -30.50
C ARG A 36 24.83 -24.85 -30.87
N GLN A 37 25.59 -23.87 -31.32
CA GLN A 37 25.05 -22.71 -32.03
C GLN A 37 24.46 -23.18 -33.38
N LYS A 38 23.26 -22.72 -33.68
CA LYS A 38 22.78 -22.59 -35.07
C LYS A 38 22.40 -21.14 -35.30
N ALA A 39 23.20 -20.51 -36.12
CA ALA A 39 22.94 -19.20 -36.72
C ALA A 39 21.73 -19.32 -37.66
N VAL A 40 20.78 -18.40 -37.54
CA VAL A 40 19.77 -18.14 -38.55
C VAL A 40 19.86 -16.67 -38.95
N ALA A 41 19.91 -16.48 -40.25
CA ALA A 41 20.22 -15.24 -40.94
C ALA A 41 19.17 -14.13 -40.68
N VAL A 42 19.69 -12.92 -40.54
CA VAL A 42 18.93 -11.66 -40.56
C VAL A 42 18.59 -11.34 -42.01
N THR A 43 17.35 -11.23 -42.36
CA THR A 43 16.90 -10.52 -43.56
C THR A 43 16.23 -9.23 -43.16
N ASP A 44 16.87 -8.17 -43.50
CA ASP A 44 16.46 -6.78 -43.47
C ASP A 44 15.18 -6.60 -44.33
N LYS A 45 14.10 -6.08 -43.77
CA LYS A 45 13.03 -5.44 -44.53
C LYS A 45 12.56 -4.17 -43.78
N THR A 46 13.07 -3.07 -44.26
CA THR A 46 12.51 -1.74 -44.10
C THR A 46 11.03 -1.72 -44.49
N VAL A 47 10.19 -1.29 -43.56
CA VAL A 47 8.82 -0.81 -43.88
C VAL A 47 8.56 0.49 -43.13
N SER A 48 8.33 1.50 -43.92
CA SER A 48 7.92 2.87 -43.66
C SER A 48 6.69 3.01 -42.78
N GLY A 49 6.63 4.15 -42.06
CA GLY A 49 5.62 4.55 -41.12
C GLY A 49 4.17 4.53 -41.64
N ALA A 50 3.28 4.26 -40.70
CA ALA A 50 1.92 4.79 -40.72
C ALA A 50 1.38 4.81 -39.27
N ASP A 51 1.24 6.00 -38.77
CA ASP A 51 0.38 6.36 -37.65
C ASP A 51 -1.01 5.75 -37.82
N LYS A 52 -1.40 4.88 -36.88
CA LYS A 52 -2.80 4.46 -36.69
C LYS A 52 -3.08 4.32 -35.20
N THR A 53 -3.59 5.42 -34.64
CA THR A 53 -4.42 5.39 -33.44
C THR A 53 -5.53 4.36 -33.63
N ALA A 54 -5.37 3.21 -33.02
CA ALA A 54 -6.42 2.20 -32.99
C ALA A 54 -7.52 2.67 -32.03
N PRO A 55 -8.81 2.62 -32.42
CA PRO A 55 -9.92 3.00 -31.55
C PRO A 55 -10.01 2.04 -30.36
N GLU A 56 -10.18 2.61 -29.17
CA GLU A 56 -10.53 1.85 -27.96
C GLU A 56 -11.80 1.03 -28.22
N LYS A 57 -11.62 -0.23 -28.53
CA LYS A 57 -12.73 -1.19 -28.62
C LYS A 57 -13.35 -1.35 -27.24
N LYS A 58 -14.64 -1.06 -27.15
CA LYS A 58 -15.53 -1.34 -26.02
C LYS A 58 -15.19 -2.69 -25.37
N ARG A 59 -14.53 -2.65 -24.20
CA ARG A 59 -14.13 -3.82 -23.41
C ARG A 59 -15.27 -4.43 -22.57
N SER A 60 -16.49 -3.89 -22.65
CA SER A 60 -17.58 -4.16 -21.71
C SER A 60 -18.27 -5.53 -21.87
N GLY A 61 -17.85 -6.40 -22.78
CA GLY A 61 -18.55 -7.66 -23.03
C GLY A 61 -17.88 -8.94 -22.51
N ARG A 62 -16.62 -8.89 -22.05
CA ARG A 62 -15.84 -10.12 -21.82
C ARG A 62 -15.89 -10.72 -20.42
N LEU A 63 -16.23 -9.93 -19.39
CA LEU A 63 -16.17 -10.36 -18.00
C LEU A 63 -17.41 -11.16 -17.53
N THR A 64 -18.49 -11.16 -18.29
CA THR A 64 -19.77 -11.75 -17.85
C THR A 64 -20.03 -13.18 -18.35
N GLU A 65 -19.19 -13.72 -19.24
CA GLU A 65 -19.54 -14.96 -19.96
C GLU A 65 -19.13 -16.29 -19.28
N ASN A 66 -18.13 -16.34 -18.36
CA ASN A 66 -17.65 -17.63 -17.84
C ASN A 66 -17.74 -17.85 -16.32
N LYS A 67 -17.72 -16.82 -15.50
CA LYS A 67 -18.01 -16.86 -14.06
C LYS A 67 -18.76 -15.58 -13.71
N ARG A 68 -19.81 -15.68 -12.91
CA ARG A 68 -20.51 -14.48 -12.45
C ARG A 68 -19.58 -13.65 -11.57
N ILE A 69 -18.98 -12.60 -12.10
CA ILE A 69 -18.27 -11.62 -11.29
C ILE A 69 -19.26 -10.71 -10.58
N LYS A 70 -19.01 -10.40 -9.32
CA LYS A 70 -19.77 -9.47 -8.50
C LYS A 70 -18.84 -8.54 -7.72
N ILE A 71 -19.16 -7.26 -7.70
CA ILE A 71 -18.42 -6.26 -6.93
C ILE A 71 -19.36 -5.65 -5.90
N PHE A 72 -18.97 -5.72 -4.63
CA PHE A 72 -19.70 -5.11 -3.52
C PHE A 72 -18.79 -4.10 -2.81
N CYS A 73 -19.39 -3.13 -2.14
CA CYS A 73 -18.63 -2.25 -1.27
C CYS A 73 -19.27 -2.13 0.10
N GLY A 74 -18.42 -1.88 1.09
CA GLY A 74 -18.86 -1.38 2.38
C GLY A 74 -19.04 0.12 2.40
N SER A 75 -19.15 0.69 3.59
CA SER A 75 -19.48 2.10 3.78
C SER A 75 -18.31 3.06 3.60
N SER A 76 -17.07 2.58 3.72
CA SER A 76 -15.90 3.45 3.89
C SER A 76 -15.49 4.24 2.65
N ASN A 77 -15.69 3.71 1.42
CA ASN A 77 -15.31 4.41 0.19
C ASN A 77 -16.16 3.97 -1.01
N LYS A 78 -17.42 4.36 -1.00
CA LYS A 78 -18.37 4.02 -2.05
C LYS A 78 -17.98 4.64 -3.40
N ALA A 79 -17.47 5.87 -3.38
CA ALA A 79 -17.06 6.58 -4.59
C ALA A 79 -15.97 5.82 -5.38
N LEU A 80 -14.92 5.33 -4.69
CA LEU A 80 -13.89 4.51 -5.33
C LEU A 80 -14.47 3.23 -5.92
N CYS A 81 -15.40 2.58 -5.21
CA CYS A 81 -16.03 1.35 -5.69
C CYS A 81 -16.88 1.61 -6.94
N GLU A 82 -17.62 2.70 -6.99
CA GLU A 82 -18.38 3.13 -8.16
C GLU A 82 -17.46 3.42 -9.37
N GLU A 83 -16.31 4.05 -9.15
CA GLU A 83 -15.29 4.25 -10.18
C GLU A 83 -14.71 2.91 -10.69
N ILE A 84 -14.45 1.93 -9.79
CA ILE A 84 -14.02 0.58 -10.17
C ILE A 84 -15.09 -0.11 -11.01
N CYS A 85 -16.35 -0.05 -10.59
CA CYS A 85 -17.48 -0.61 -11.33
C CYS A 85 -17.61 0.02 -12.72
N LYS A 86 -17.46 1.34 -12.83
CA LYS A 86 -17.45 2.05 -14.11
C LYS A 86 -16.31 1.61 -15.02
N PHE A 87 -15.11 1.40 -14.44
CA PHE A 87 -13.93 0.95 -15.19
C PHE A 87 -14.08 -0.47 -15.72
N THR A 88 -14.55 -1.41 -14.88
CA THR A 88 -14.69 -2.82 -15.22
C THR A 88 -15.96 -3.13 -16.03
N GLY A 89 -16.93 -2.21 -16.04
CA GLY A 89 -18.26 -2.45 -16.65
C GLY A 89 -19.14 -3.41 -15.83
N VAL A 90 -18.73 -3.78 -14.61
CA VAL A 90 -19.49 -4.62 -13.69
C VAL A 90 -20.34 -3.71 -12.78
N PRO A 91 -21.66 -3.90 -12.70
CA PRO A 91 -22.49 -3.08 -11.83
C PRO A 91 -22.17 -3.32 -10.36
N LEU A 92 -22.30 -2.29 -9.54
CA LEU A 92 -22.21 -2.41 -8.09
C LEU A 92 -23.35 -3.30 -7.59
N GLY A 93 -22.99 -4.33 -6.79
CA GLY A 93 -23.94 -5.27 -6.22
C GLY A 93 -24.85 -4.61 -5.18
N GLU A 94 -26.11 -5.02 -5.18
CA GLU A 94 -27.13 -4.47 -4.29
C GLU A 94 -27.02 -5.03 -2.88
N THR A 95 -26.88 -4.14 -1.91
CA THR A 95 -26.76 -4.47 -0.48
C THR A 95 -27.57 -3.49 0.38
N ARG A 96 -27.97 -3.94 1.54
CA ARG A 96 -28.48 -3.07 2.60
C ARG A 96 -27.51 -3.14 3.78
N LEU A 97 -26.89 -2.01 4.10
CA LEU A 97 -25.99 -1.83 5.22
C LEU A 97 -26.57 -0.76 6.14
N GLN A 98 -26.88 -1.14 7.35
CA GLN A 98 -27.54 -0.28 8.34
C GLN A 98 -26.91 -0.52 9.73
N ARG A 99 -27.16 0.38 10.66
CA ARG A 99 -26.83 0.18 12.08
C ARG A 99 -28.09 0.19 12.91
N PHE A 100 -28.13 -0.69 13.89
CA PHE A 100 -29.14 -0.65 14.93
C PHE A 100 -28.89 0.55 15.84
N SER A 101 -29.87 0.86 16.71
CA SER A 101 -29.79 2.02 17.62
C SER A 101 -28.64 1.92 18.63
N ASP A 102 -28.19 0.71 18.95
CA ASP A 102 -27.03 0.40 19.79
C ASP A 102 -25.69 0.45 19.06
N GLY A 103 -25.74 0.67 17.72
CA GLY A 103 -24.56 0.79 16.86
C GLY A 103 -24.11 -0.51 16.18
N GLU A 104 -24.74 -1.65 16.46
CA GLU A 104 -24.44 -2.92 15.78
C GLU A 104 -24.72 -2.83 14.27
N VAL A 105 -23.85 -3.46 13.47
CA VAL A 105 -23.98 -3.48 12.02
C VAL A 105 -24.95 -4.57 11.59
N HIS A 106 -25.95 -4.19 10.80
CA HIS A 106 -26.84 -5.10 10.09
C HIS A 106 -26.54 -5.03 8.58
N PHE A 107 -26.15 -6.17 8.00
CA PHE A 107 -25.87 -6.30 6.58
C PHE A 107 -26.77 -7.35 5.90
N GLN A 108 -27.25 -7.03 4.72
CA GLN A 108 -28.07 -7.92 3.90
C GLN A 108 -27.64 -7.83 2.43
N LEU A 109 -27.39 -8.98 1.80
CA LEU A 109 -27.28 -9.11 0.34
C LEU A 109 -28.68 -9.09 -0.25
N LEU A 110 -28.90 -8.26 -1.28
CA LEU A 110 -30.20 -8.15 -1.98
C LEU A 110 -30.22 -8.91 -3.31
N GLU A 111 -29.11 -9.58 -3.65
CA GLU A 111 -29.00 -10.38 -4.87
C GLU A 111 -28.32 -11.74 -4.63
N ASN A 112 -28.47 -12.64 -5.59
CA ASN A 112 -27.91 -13.99 -5.50
C ASN A 112 -26.41 -13.98 -5.85
N VAL A 113 -25.57 -14.47 -4.93
CA VAL A 113 -24.12 -14.59 -5.07
C VAL A 113 -23.62 -16.03 -5.14
N ARG A 114 -24.52 -17.03 -5.15
CA ARG A 114 -24.13 -18.45 -5.14
C ARG A 114 -23.22 -18.78 -6.33
N GLY A 115 -22.04 -19.31 -6.01
CA GLY A 115 -21.01 -19.67 -6.99
C GLY A 115 -20.33 -18.49 -7.69
N ALA A 116 -20.68 -17.24 -7.34
CA ALA A 116 -20.07 -16.05 -7.92
C ALA A 116 -18.64 -15.85 -7.44
N ASP A 117 -17.83 -15.19 -8.30
CA ASP A 117 -16.52 -14.63 -7.95
C ASP A 117 -16.75 -13.22 -7.43
N VAL A 118 -16.60 -13.03 -6.14
CA VAL A 118 -16.99 -11.82 -5.42
C VAL A 118 -15.75 -11.01 -5.05
N PHE A 119 -15.77 -9.72 -5.40
CA PHE A 119 -14.81 -8.71 -4.96
C PHE A 119 -15.50 -7.76 -4.00
N LEU A 120 -15.04 -7.76 -2.75
CA LEU A 120 -15.57 -6.92 -1.68
C LEU A 120 -14.61 -5.78 -1.38
N VAL A 121 -14.97 -4.55 -1.77
CA VAL A 121 -14.14 -3.36 -1.67
C VAL A 121 -14.43 -2.63 -0.37
N GLN A 122 -13.45 -2.56 0.55
CA GLN A 122 -13.57 -1.84 1.80
C GLN A 122 -12.19 -1.43 2.34
N PRO A 123 -11.71 -0.19 2.14
CA PRO A 123 -10.58 0.31 2.91
C PRO A 123 -10.91 0.36 4.40
N THR A 124 -10.00 -0.15 5.23
CA THR A 124 -10.17 -0.13 6.69
C THR A 124 -9.57 1.15 7.30
N CYS A 125 -10.00 2.32 6.77
CA CYS A 125 -9.63 3.64 7.26
C CYS A 125 -10.53 4.07 8.44
N TYR A 126 -10.32 5.29 8.96
CA TYR A 126 -11.11 5.83 10.07
C TYR A 126 -12.62 5.90 9.76
N PRO A 127 -13.46 5.46 10.71
CA PRO A 127 -13.17 4.76 11.97
C PRO A 127 -12.78 3.28 11.74
N VAL A 128 -11.49 2.97 12.04
CA VAL A 128 -10.81 1.74 11.58
C VAL A 128 -11.46 0.46 12.07
N ASP A 129 -11.78 0.41 13.36
CA ASP A 129 -12.44 -0.72 14.03
C ASP A 129 -13.84 -0.98 13.46
N GLN A 130 -14.61 0.08 13.21
CA GLN A 130 -15.95 -0.03 12.62
C GLN A 130 -15.91 -0.59 11.20
N HIS A 131 -15.05 -0.05 10.35
CA HIS A 131 -14.92 -0.52 8.96
C HIS A 131 -14.35 -1.93 8.87
N LEU A 132 -13.47 -2.31 9.83
CA LEU A 132 -12.96 -3.67 9.92
C LEU A 132 -14.08 -4.65 10.30
N VAL A 133 -14.85 -4.36 11.37
CA VAL A 133 -15.94 -5.23 11.80
C VAL A 133 -17.03 -5.33 10.73
N GLU A 134 -17.36 -4.22 10.06
CA GLU A 134 -18.27 -4.19 8.93
C GLU A 134 -17.82 -5.13 7.82
N LEU A 135 -16.54 -5.06 7.43
CA LEU A 135 -15.93 -5.94 6.42
C LEU A 135 -16.08 -7.42 6.81
N LEU A 136 -15.79 -7.78 8.07
CA LEU A 136 -15.91 -9.16 8.55
C LEU A 136 -17.35 -9.67 8.48
N ILE A 137 -18.33 -8.86 8.85
CA ILE A 137 -19.77 -9.20 8.78
C ILE A 137 -20.22 -9.40 7.34
N MET A 138 -19.79 -8.52 6.42
CA MET A 138 -20.08 -8.64 4.99
C MET A 138 -19.52 -9.93 4.40
N MET A 139 -18.28 -10.31 4.79
CA MET A 139 -17.64 -11.54 4.35
C MET A 139 -18.37 -12.78 4.86
N ASP A 140 -18.79 -12.81 6.12
CA ASP A 140 -19.58 -13.93 6.68
C ASP A 140 -20.91 -14.08 5.94
N ALA A 141 -21.59 -12.99 5.63
CA ALA A 141 -22.83 -13.03 4.83
C ALA A 141 -22.61 -13.59 3.42
N LEU A 142 -21.53 -13.18 2.72
CA LEU A 142 -21.16 -13.71 1.42
C LEU A 142 -20.84 -15.20 1.48
N LYS A 143 -20.08 -15.64 2.49
CA LYS A 143 -19.75 -17.03 2.74
C LYS A 143 -21.00 -17.88 2.98
N ARG A 144 -21.92 -17.41 3.83
CA ARG A 144 -23.21 -18.08 4.11
C ARG A 144 -24.15 -18.08 2.92
N ALA A 145 -24.07 -17.09 2.05
CA ALA A 145 -24.80 -17.04 0.79
C ALA A 145 -24.14 -17.91 -0.32
N SER A 146 -23.11 -18.69 0.01
CA SER A 146 -22.42 -19.62 -0.89
C SER A 146 -21.72 -18.93 -2.07
N ALA A 147 -21.09 -17.76 -1.87
CA ALA A 147 -20.15 -17.19 -2.83
C ALA A 147 -19.09 -18.23 -3.21
N GLY A 148 -18.71 -18.30 -4.47
CA GLY A 148 -17.73 -19.27 -4.95
C GLY A 148 -16.29 -18.92 -4.56
N ARG A 149 -15.94 -17.63 -4.61
CA ARG A 149 -14.67 -17.07 -4.16
C ARG A 149 -14.93 -15.66 -3.61
N ILE A 150 -14.28 -15.32 -2.52
CA ILE A 150 -14.34 -13.97 -1.91
C ILE A 150 -12.94 -13.39 -1.94
N THR A 151 -12.73 -12.37 -2.78
CA THR A 151 -11.52 -11.55 -2.78
C THR A 151 -11.82 -10.25 -2.04
N VAL A 152 -11.13 -10.01 -0.92
CA VAL A 152 -11.21 -8.73 -0.21
C VAL A 152 -10.27 -7.73 -0.87
N VAL A 153 -10.82 -6.60 -1.30
CA VAL A 153 -10.08 -5.49 -1.91
C VAL A 153 -9.99 -4.39 -0.85
N ILE A 154 -8.80 -4.24 -0.27
CA ILE A 154 -8.56 -3.32 0.82
C ILE A 154 -7.54 -2.27 0.36
N PRO A 155 -7.98 -1.17 -0.28
CA PRO A 155 -7.10 -0.12 -0.79
C PRO A 155 -6.23 0.53 0.30
N TYR A 156 -6.73 0.61 1.52
CA TYR A 156 -5.97 0.99 2.72
C TYR A 156 -6.15 -0.07 3.80
N TYR A 157 -5.04 -0.69 4.19
CA TYR A 157 -5.00 -1.71 5.24
C TYR A 157 -4.74 -1.05 6.60
N GLY A 158 -5.79 -0.88 7.38
CA GLY A 158 -5.68 -0.35 8.73
C GLY A 158 -4.82 -1.27 9.62
N TYR A 159 -4.18 -0.68 10.63
CA TYR A 159 -3.21 -1.35 11.52
C TYR A 159 -1.91 -1.82 10.84
N ALA A 160 -1.66 -1.47 9.56
CA ALA A 160 -0.42 -1.84 8.86
C ALA A 160 0.84 -1.36 9.59
N ARG A 161 0.78 -0.25 10.34
CA ARG A 161 1.90 0.29 11.13
C ARG A 161 2.21 -0.49 12.41
N GLN A 162 1.39 -1.51 12.75
CA GLN A 162 1.58 -2.41 13.89
C GLN A 162 1.99 -3.80 13.40
N ASP A 163 3.02 -3.85 12.56
CA ASP A 163 3.52 -5.06 11.89
C ASP A 163 4.58 -5.81 12.69
N ARG A 164 5.10 -5.19 13.76
CA ARG A 164 6.15 -5.75 14.62
C ARG A 164 6.02 -5.25 16.05
N LYS A 165 6.70 -5.90 16.97
CA LYS A 165 6.83 -5.41 18.34
C LYS A 165 7.91 -4.34 18.40
N ASP A 166 7.54 -3.08 18.52
CA ASP A 166 8.44 -1.94 18.73
C ASP A 166 8.88 -1.81 20.21
N ARG A 167 8.12 -2.46 21.11
CA ARG A 167 8.39 -2.52 22.54
C ARG A 167 7.84 -3.81 23.17
N PRO A 168 8.25 -4.18 24.40
CA PRO A 168 7.67 -5.34 25.09
C PRO A 168 6.17 -5.22 25.31
N ARG A 169 5.45 -6.34 25.27
CA ARG A 169 4.03 -6.49 25.63
C ARG A 169 3.05 -5.73 24.73
N VAL A 170 3.40 -5.51 23.46
CA VAL A 170 2.49 -4.96 22.46
C VAL A 170 2.04 -6.08 21.49
N ALA A 171 0.89 -5.85 20.85
CA ALA A 171 0.37 -6.74 19.83
C ALA A 171 1.08 -6.56 18.49
N ILE A 172 0.96 -7.54 17.59
CA ILE A 172 1.19 -7.41 16.16
C ILE A 172 -0.20 -7.37 15.50
N THR A 173 -0.84 -6.21 15.57
CA THR A 173 -2.25 -6.07 15.19
C THR A 173 -2.47 -6.30 13.70
N SER A 174 -1.48 -5.98 12.87
CA SER A 174 -1.51 -6.29 11.44
C SER A 174 -1.67 -7.79 11.16
N LYS A 175 -1.00 -8.66 11.94
CA LYS A 175 -1.18 -10.12 11.86
C LYS A 175 -2.57 -10.56 12.34
N LEU A 176 -3.05 -10.00 13.45
CA LEU A 176 -4.39 -10.29 13.95
C LEU A 176 -5.47 -9.99 12.91
N VAL A 177 -5.39 -8.84 12.24
CA VAL A 177 -6.33 -8.47 11.18
C VAL A 177 -6.28 -9.45 10.01
N ALA A 178 -5.08 -9.88 9.58
CA ALA A 178 -4.93 -10.88 8.51
C ALA A 178 -5.59 -12.22 8.87
N ASP A 179 -5.47 -12.66 10.13
CA ASP A 179 -6.11 -13.89 10.62
C ASP A 179 -7.64 -13.76 10.69
N LEU A 180 -8.14 -12.60 11.14
CA LEU A 180 -9.59 -12.33 11.18
C LEU A 180 -10.20 -12.36 9.78
N LEU A 181 -9.56 -11.74 8.79
CA LEU A 181 -10.00 -11.76 7.39
C LEU A 181 -10.03 -13.18 6.83
N THR A 182 -8.99 -13.96 7.08
CA THR A 182 -8.92 -15.37 6.66
C THR A 182 -10.03 -16.19 7.30
N THR A 183 -10.24 -16.04 8.60
CA THR A 183 -11.28 -16.77 9.37
C THR A 183 -12.69 -16.39 8.91
N ALA A 184 -12.93 -15.12 8.62
CA ALA A 184 -14.21 -14.63 8.13
C ALA A 184 -14.56 -15.17 6.73
N GLY A 185 -13.57 -15.67 5.97
CA GLY A 185 -13.82 -16.39 4.72
C GLY A 185 -13.18 -15.77 3.47
N ALA A 186 -12.19 -14.88 3.63
CA ALA A 186 -11.41 -14.43 2.49
C ALA A 186 -10.67 -15.60 1.83
N ASN A 187 -10.76 -15.70 0.51
CA ASN A 187 -9.98 -16.64 -0.29
C ASN A 187 -8.72 -15.98 -0.88
N ARG A 188 -8.71 -14.66 -0.95
CA ARG A 188 -7.63 -13.83 -1.50
C ARG A 188 -7.74 -12.41 -0.95
N ALA A 189 -6.62 -11.73 -0.77
CA ALA A 189 -6.58 -10.30 -0.45
C ALA A 189 -5.89 -9.51 -1.57
N LEU A 190 -6.48 -8.38 -1.98
CA LEU A 190 -5.92 -7.40 -2.90
C LEU A 190 -5.67 -6.12 -2.11
N LEU A 191 -4.41 -5.77 -1.94
CA LEU A 191 -3.95 -4.68 -1.07
C LEU A 191 -3.14 -3.66 -1.88
N VAL A 192 -3.08 -2.41 -1.40
CA VAL A 192 -2.30 -1.35 -2.06
C VAL A 192 -1.31 -0.75 -1.07
N ASP A 193 -0.06 -0.60 -1.47
CA ASP A 193 1.05 0.04 -0.74
C ASP A 193 1.04 -0.23 0.76
N LEU A 194 1.25 -1.48 1.13
CA LEU A 194 1.40 -1.86 2.54
C LEU A 194 2.56 -1.09 3.16
N HIS A 195 2.37 -0.58 4.37
CA HIS A 195 3.41 0.13 5.13
C HIS A 195 4.71 -0.68 5.23
N ALA A 196 4.59 -1.99 5.38
CA ALA A 196 5.69 -2.92 5.37
C ALA A 196 5.35 -4.12 4.45
N ALA A 197 6.17 -4.35 3.43
CA ALA A 197 5.90 -5.37 2.41
C ALA A 197 5.78 -6.80 3.00
N GLN A 198 6.47 -7.07 4.10
CA GLN A 198 6.42 -8.35 4.81
C GLN A 198 5.05 -8.69 5.40
N ILE A 199 4.11 -7.73 5.52
CA ILE A 199 2.72 -7.98 5.95
C ILE A 199 2.03 -9.02 5.05
N GLN A 200 2.41 -9.12 3.79
CA GLN A 200 1.93 -10.17 2.88
C GLN A 200 2.12 -11.58 3.48
N GLY A 201 3.22 -11.81 4.19
CA GLY A 201 3.51 -13.07 4.87
C GLY A 201 2.65 -13.36 6.12
N PHE A 202 1.82 -12.41 6.56
CA PHE A 202 0.89 -12.62 7.68
C PHE A 202 -0.39 -13.33 7.26
N PHE A 203 -0.67 -13.34 5.96
CA PHE A 203 -1.85 -14.00 5.42
C PHE A 203 -1.55 -15.48 5.10
N ASN A 204 -2.48 -16.37 5.44
CA ASN A 204 -2.46 -17.79 5.02
C ASN A 204 -3.27 -18.02 3.74
N ILE A 205 -3.58 -16.95 3.02
CA ILE A 205 -4.27 -16.93 1.72
C ILE A 205 -3.42 -16.13 0.72
N PRO A 206 -3.62 -16.32 -0.59
CA PRO A 206 -2.95 -15.50 -1.60
C PRO A 206 -3.18 -14.02 -1.41
N VAL A 207 -2.11 -13.23 -1.58
CA VAL A 207 -2.14 -11.76 -1.50
C VAL A 207 -1.60 -11.18 -2.80
N ASP A 208 -2.36 -10.28 -3.42
CA ASP A 208 -1.88 -9.41 -4.47
C ASP A 208 -1.60 -8.03 -3.87
N HIS A 209 -0.33 -7.67 -3.79
CA HIS A 209 0.11 -6.38 -3.26
C HIS A 209 0.40 -5.45 -4.44
N LEU A 210 -0.48 -4.47 -4.66
CA LEU A 210 -0.33 -3.44 -5.69
C LEU A 210 0.47 -2.25 -5.16
N PHE A 211 1.05 -1.50 -6.10
CA PHE A 211 1.69 -0.22 -5.83
C PHE A 211 0.98 0.89 -6.61
N ALA A 212 0.72 2.03 -5.97
CA ALA A 212 0.15 3.20 -6.64
C ALA A 212 1.19 3.95 -7.50
N SER A 213 2.46 3.54 -7.43
CA SER A 213 3.56 4.17 -8.17
C SER A 213 3.30 4.37 -9.67
N PRO A 214 2.67 3.46 -10.44
CA PRO A 214 2.37 3.72 -11.85
C PRO A 214 1.45 4.94 -12.06
N VAL A 215 0.47 5.13 -11.18
CA VAL A 215 -0.46 6.27 -11.23
C VAL A 215 0.26 7.56 -10.87
N LEU A 216 1.03 7.55 -9.78
CA LEU A 216 1.78 8.71 -9.30
C LEU A 216 2.89 9.12 -10.27
N VAL A 217 3.67 8.16 -10.79
CA VAL A 217 4.73 8.42 -11.78
C VAL A 217 4.17 9.02 -13.07
N SER A 218 3.04 8.49 -13.57
CA SER A 218 2.38 9.05 -14.77
C SER A 218 2.02 10.53 -14.56
N TYR A 219 1.42 10.85 -13.42
CA TYR A 219 1.07 12.22 -13.08
C TYR A 219 2.28 13.16 -13.04
N PHE A 220 3.39 12.76 -12.39
CA PHE A 220 4.59 13.62 -12.31
C PHE A 220 5.32 13.74 -13.64
N ARG A 221 5.26 12.74 -14.52
CA ARG A 221 5.75 12.85 -15.90
C ARG A 221 4.95 13.88 -16.70
N GLU A 222 3.64 13.86 -16.58
CA GLU A 222 2.76 14.86 -17.24
C GLU A 222 2.96 16.25 -16.69
N LEU A 223 3.17 16.40 -15.37
CA LEU A 223 3.43 17.67 -14.72
C LEU A 223 4.79 18.28 -15.12
N ASN A 224 5.75 17.45 -15.54
CA ASN A 224 7.05 17.82 -16.09
C ASN A 224 7.78 18.92 -15.29
N LEU A 225 7.94 18.70 -13.99
CA LEU A 225 8.57 19.68 -13.09
C LEU A 225 10.07 19.84 -13.42
N PRO A 226 10.55 21.11 -13.56
CA PRO A 226 11.97 21.35 -13.87
C PRO A 226 12.85 21.00 -12.68
N ASN A 227 14.07 20.51 -12.97
CA ASN A 227 15.11 20.20 -11.97
C ASN A 227 14.61 19.32 -10.81
N LEU A 228 13.76 18.32 -11.11
CA LEU A 228 13.14 17.49 -10.09
C LEU A 228 14.16 16.62 -9.37
N THR A 229 14.04 16.51 -8.05
CA THR A 229 14.74 15.56 -7.17
C THR A 229 13.71 14.86 -6.29
N VAL A 230 13.72 13.53 -6.26
CA VAL A 230 12.89 12.75 -5.33
C VAL A 230 13.54 12.74 -3.97
N VAL A 231 12.76 12.89 -2.90
CA VAL A 231 13.25 12.95 -1.52
C VAL A 231 12.58 11.88 -0.67
N SER A 232 13.39 11.04 -0.02
CA SER A 232 12.89 10.17 1.05
C SER A 232 12.84 10.96 2.36
N PRO A 233 11.69 11.00 3.05
CA PRO A 233 11.57 11.75 4.31
C PRO A 233 12.26 11.07 5.50
N ASP A 234 12.71 9.83 5.35
CA ASP A 234 13.47 9.06 6.34
C ASP A 234 14.21 7.87 5.71
N ALA A 235 14.99 7.15 6.52
CA ALA A 235 15.76 5.99 6.08
C ALA A 235 14.86 4.80 5.63
N GLY A 236 13.66 4.66 6.21
CA GLY A 236 12.73 3.56 5.90
C GLY A 236 12.11 3.66 4.51
N GLY A 237 11.91 4.88 3.99
CA GLY A 237 11.33 5.15 2.69
C GLY A 237 12.31 5.12 1.51
N VAL A 238 13.62 4.95 1.75
CA VAL A 238 14.66 5.11 0.72
C VAL A 238 14.49 4.16 -0.48
N GLU A 239 14.13 2.92 -0.25
CA GLU A 239 13.94 1.95 -1.34
C GLU A 239 12.80 2.38 -2.27
N ARG A 240 11.67 2.79 -1.71
CA ARG A 240 10.51 3.32 -2.44
C ARG A 240 10.89 4.58 -3.22
N ALA A 241 11.57 5.53 -2.56
CA ALA A 241 11.99 6.77 -3.19
C ALA A 241 12.99 6.52 -4.33
N ARG A 242 13.92 5.57 -4.18
CA ARG A 242 14.87 5.17 -5.22
C ARG A 242 14.17 4.57 -6.44
N PHE A 243 13.19 3.69 -6.21
CA PHE A 243 12.39 3.13 -7.31
C PHE A 243 11.68 4.25 -8.09
N PHE A 244 11.08 5.19 -7.38
CA PHE A 244 10.35 6.31 -7.96
C PHE A 244 11.28 7.26 -8.74
N ALA A 245 12.43 7.62 -8.16
CA ALA A 245 13.46 8.43 -8.80
C ALA A 245 13.95 7.78 -10.10
N LYS A 246 14.21 6.46 -10.09
CA LYS A 246 14.58 5.70 -11.28
C LYS A 246 13.50 5.71 -12.36
N LYS A 247 12.23 5.58 -11.99
CA LYS A 247 11.10 5.61 -12.95
C LYS A 247 10.91 7.02 -13.57
N LEU A 248 11.28 8.09 -12.86
CA LEU A 248 11.22 9.48 -13.35
C LEU A 248 12.53 9.93 -14.02
N ASP A 249 13.61 9.13 -13.90
CA ASP A 249 14.98 9.46 -14.34
C ASP A 249 15.50 10.77 -13.70
N VAL A 250 15.39 10.86 -12.38
CA VAL A 250 15.80 12.04 -11.58
C VAL A 250 16.67 11.64 -10.39
N PRO A 251 17.45 12.58 -9.80
CA PRO A 251 18.22 12.33 -8.60
C PRO A 251 17.36 11.97 -7.37
N LEU A 252 18.01 11.36 -6.37
CA LEU A 252 17.46 11.02 -5.06
C LEU A 252 18.21 11.79 -3.97
N ALA A 253 17.47 12.38 -3.03
CA ALA A 253 17.98 12.88 -1.77
C ALA A 253 17.27 12.17 -0.59
N ILE A 254 17.87 12.24 0.60
CA ILE A 254 17.36 11.57 1.80
C ILE A 254 17.40 12.56 2.95
N VAL A 255 16.34 12.62 3.76
CA VAL A 255 16.33 13.38 5.00
C VAL A 255 16.64 12.43 6.16
N ASP A 256 17.82 12.57 6.76
CA ASP A 256 18.23 11.83 7.95
C ASP A 256 17.78 12.58 9.20
N LYS A 257 16.96 11.92 10.02
CA LYS A 257 16.44 12.45 11.27
C LYS A 257 17.28 11.94 12.43
N ARG A 258 18.10 12.80 13.02
CA ARG A 258 18.87 12.46 14.22
C ARG A 258 18.23 13.10 15.44
N ARG A 259 17.85 12.27 16.41
CA ARG A 259 17.57 12.70 17.77
C ARG A 259 18.88 12.67 18.53
N THR A 260 19.47 13.82 18.81
CA THR A 260 20.76 13.90 19.51
C THR A 260 20.62 13.72 21.01
N ASP A 261 19.46 14.05 21.64
CA ASP A 261 19.18 13.83 23.07
C ASP A 261 17.70 14.00 23.43
N ILE A 262 17.35 13.57 24.67
CA ILE A 262 16.02 13.78 25.28
C ILE A 262 15.89 15.28 25.58
N ASN A 263 15.11 16.04 24.83
CA ASN A 263 14.86 17.49 24.89
C ASN A 263 15.62 18.37 23.89
N VAL A 264 16.31 17.81 22.90
CA VAL A 264 16.94 18.60 21.84
C VAL A 264 16.04 18.63 20.58
N THR A 265 15.99 19.78 19.92
CA THR A 265 15.28 19.98 18.66
C THR A 265 15.77 18.94 17.63
N GLU A 266 14.83 18.21 17.02
CA GLU A 266 15.09 17.21 16.01
C GLU A 266 15.86 17.86 14.84
N VAL A 267 17.13 17.49 14.65
CA VAL A 267 17.97 17.99 13.55
C VAL A 267 17.69 17.13 12.32
N MET A 268 17.29 17.79 11.22
CA MET A 268 17.13 17.16 9.92
C MET A 268 18.38 17.46 9.09
N ASN A 269 19.08 16.41 8.68
CA ASN A 269 20.22 16.51 7.78
C ASN A 269 19.80 16.02 6.38
N VAL A 270 20.02 16.83 5.35
CA VAL A 270 19.71 16.48 3.97
C VAL A 270 20.94 15.88 3.31
N ILE A 271 20.81 14.67 2.81
CA ILE A 271 21.86 13.94 2.09
C ILE A 271 21.48 13.93 0.62
N GLY A 272 22.28 14.55 -0.22
CA GLY A 272 22.03 14.73 -1.65
C GLY A 272 21.89 16.20 -2.03
N ASP A 273 21.86 16.49 -3.33
CA ASP A 273 21.80 17.85 -3.84
C ASP A 273 20.34 18.29 -3.99
N VAL A 274 19.95 19.35 -3.29
CA VAL A 274 18.60 19.95 -3.33
C VAL A 274 18.64 21.44 -3.64
N GLN A 275 19.83 22.05 -3.71
CA GLN A 275 19.98 23.50 -3.95
C GLN A 275 19.50 23.87 -5.37
N GLY A 276 18.59 24.83 -5.48
CA GLY A 276 18.02 25.26 -6.76
C GLY A 276 17.16 24.19 -7.43
N ARG A 277 16.67 23.20 -6.69
CA ARG A 277 15.89 22.08 -7.23
C ARG A 277 14.43 22.11 -6.78
N THR A 278 13.58 21.55 -7.60
CA THR A 278 12.22 21.16 -7.21
C THR A 278 12.29 19.81 -6.50
N CYS A 279 11.92 19.75 -5.23
CA CYS A 279 11.95 18.55 -4.42
C CYS A 279 10.58 17.88 -4.37
N LEU A 280 10.54 16.55 -4.53
CA LEU A 280 9.34 15.73 -4.39
C LEU A 280 9.53 14.76 -3.22
N ILE A 281 8.90 15.04 -2.08
CA ILE A 281 8.86 14.13 -0.93
C ILE A 281 7.93 12.97 -1.25
N LEU A 282 8.41 11.74 -1.07
CA LEU A 282 7.64 10.51 -1.30
C LEU A 282 7.47 9.72 -0.01
N ASP A 283 6.22 9.46 0.36
CA ASP A 283 5.87 8.62 1.52
C ASP A 283 4.77 7.61 1.14
N ASP A 284 4.47 6.63 2.00
CA ASP A 284 3.29 5.77 1.84
C ASP A 284 2.05 6.37 2.48
N ILE A 285 2.22 6.99 3.65
CA ILE A 285 1.14 7.49 4.50
C ILE A 285 1.44 8.92 4.95
N ILE A 286 0.53 9.83 4.73
CA ILE A 286 0.51 11.12 5.43
C ILE A 286 -0.56 11.05 6.52
N ASP A 287 -0.10 10.99 7.79
CA ASP A 287 -1.00 10.94 8.94
C ASP A 287 -1.19 12.33 9.55
N THR A 288 -0.40 12.74 10.53
CA THR A 288 -0.54 14.05 11.18
C THR A 288 0.16 15.19 10.45
N ALA A 289 0.84 14.92 9.36
CA ALA A 289 1.64 15.84 8.54
C ALA A 289 2.78 16.57 9.29
N GLY A 290 3.08 16.21 10.55
CA GLY A 290 4.14 16.87 11.31
C GLY A 290 5.53 16.67 10.70
N THR A 291 5.85 15.43 10.34
CA THR A 291 7.09 15.07 9.64
C THR A 291 7.18 15.76 8.28
N LEU A 292 6.09 15.70 7.50
CA LEU A 292 6.03 16.31 6.19
C LEU A 292 6.40 17.80 6.22
N VAL A 293 5.74 18.58 7.09
CA VAL A 293 5.97 20.04 7.17
C VAL A 293 7.41 20.35 7.61
N LYS A 294 7.94 19.65 8.60
CA LYS A 294 9.35 19.81 9.01
C LYS A 294 10.31 19.45 7.87
N THR A 295 10.02 18.41 7.10
CA THR A 295 10.84 18.04 5.93
C THR A 295 10.80 19.12 4.85
N VAL A 296 9.61 19.72 4.59
CA VAL A 296 9.46 20.86 3.67
C VAL A 296 10.34 22.03 4.12
N ASP A 297 10.27 22.39 5.41
CA ASP A 297 11.04 23.50 5.95
C ASP A 297 12.55 23.25 5.88
N ALA A 298 13.01 22.03 6.18
CA ALA A 298 14.41 21.66 6.06
C ALA A 298 14.93 21.74 4.61
N LEU A 299 14.19 21.23 3.65
CA LEU A 299 14.57 21.29 2.23
C LEU A 299 14.67 22.72 1.71
N LEU A 300 13.72 23.58 2.08
CA LEU A 300 13.75 24.99 1.71
C LEU A 300 14.89 25.75 2.41
N ALA A 301 15.27 25.37 3.64
CA ALA A 301 16.43 25.94 4.33
C ALA A 301 17.75 25.51 3.66
N GLU A 302 17.82 24.34 3.07
CA GLU A 302 18.96 23.84 2.28
C GLU A 302 18.94 24.37 0.82
N GLY A 303 18.07 25.32 0.50
CA GLY A 303 18.05 26.01 -0.79
C GLY A 303 17.23 25.35 -1.89
N ALA A 304 16.31 24.44 -1.58
CA ALA A 304 15.34 23.97 -2.55
C ALA A 304 14.42 25.11 -3.03
N ASP A 305 14.12 25.16 -4.33
CA ASP A 305 13.25 26.20 -4.90
C ASP A 305 11.79 25.98 -4.56
N LYS A 306 11.32 24.73 -4.72
CA LYS A 306 9.94 24.31 -4.49
C LYS A 306 9.89 22.92 -3.90
N VAL A 307 8.88 22.67 -3.07
CA VAL A 307 8.68 21.35 -2.48
C VAL A 307 7.27 20.87 -2.76
N TYR A 308 7.19 19.72 -3.40
CA TYR A 308 5.99 18.91 -3.59
C TYR A 308 6.06 17.69 -2.68
N ALA A 309 4.92 17.08 -2.42
CA ALA A 309 4.87 15.78 -1.75
C ALA A 309 3.87 14.86 -2.42
N CYS A 310 4.10 13.57 -2.34
CA CYS A 310 3.09 12.59 -2.69
C CYS A 310 3.08 11.42 -1.71
N ALA A 311 1.90 10.84 -1.53
CA ALA A 311 1.69 9.65 -0.75
C ALA A 311 0.52 8.84 -1.30
N THR A 312 0.56 7.54 -1.09
CA THR A 312 -0.56 6.67 -1.47
C THR A 312 -1.75 6.92 -0.54
N HIS A 313 -1.52 6.97 0.77
CA HIS A 313 -2.61 7.00 1.76
C HIS A 313 -2.70 8.34 2.49
N ALA A 314 -3.79 9.05 2.25
CA ALA A 314 -4.13 10.32 2.90
C ALA A 314 -4.93 10.07 4.19
N VAL A 315 -4.28 9.64 5.27
CA VAL A 315 -4.95 9.44 6.58
C VAL A 315 -5.39 10.78 7.15
N LEU A 316 -4.53 11.80 7.09
CA LEU A 316 -4.78 13.20 7.42
C LEU A 316 -5.48 13.38 8.78
N SER A 317 -4.97 12.72 9.80
CA SER A 317 -5.55 12.77 11.14
C SER A 317 -5.15 14.02 11.93
N GLY A 318 -5.96 14.36 12.93
CA GLY A 318 -5.70 15.48 13.83
C GLY A 318 -5.46 16.80 13.08
N PRO A 319 -4.36 17.51 13.35
CA PRO A 319 -4.08 18.83 12.78
C PRO A 319 -3.47 18.79 11.35
N ALA A 320 -3.52 17.65 10.65
CA ALA A 320 -2.82 17.46 9.37
C ALA A 320 -3.27 18.47 8.30
N VAL A 321 -4.57 18.68 8.18
CA VAL A 321 -5.16 19.56 7.16
C VAL A 321 -4.68 21.00 7.37
N ASP A 322 -4.74 21.51 8.60
CA ASP A 322 -4.27 22.85 8.94
C ASP A 322 -2.77 23.02 8.71
N ARG A 323 -1.98 21.99 9.08
CA ARG A 323 -0.54 21.99 8.87
C ARG A 323 -0.17 22.06 7.40
N ILE A 324 -0.86 21.30 6.54
CA ILE A 324 -0.64 21.30 5.09
C ILE A 324 -1.07 22.65 4.50
N ALA A 325 -2.26 23.15 4.87
CA ALA A 325 -2.78 24.43 4.37
C ALA A 325 -1.83 25.60 4.65
N ASN A 326 -1.26 25.65 5.88
CA ASN A 326 -0.37 26.71 6.34
C ASN A 326 1.11 26.48 6.04
N SER A 327 1.49 25.32 5.49
CA SER A 327 2.89 25.00 5.14
C SER A 327 3.36 25.73 3.88
N ARG A 328 4.68 25.72 3.65
CA ARG A 328 5.30 26.16 2.40
C ARG A 328 5.31 25.10 1.29
N LEU A 329 4.58 24.00 1.47
CA LEU A 329 4.39 22.98 0.45
C LEU A 329 3.63 23.54 -0.74
N GLU A 330 4.10 23.31 -1.96
CA GLU A 330 3.40 23.71 -3.20
C GLU A 330 2.13 22.88 -3.38
N GLN A 331 2.26 21.56 -3.35
CA GLN A 331 1.13 20.65 -3.52
C GLN A 331 1.41 19.30 -2.85
N LEU A 332 0.38 18.70 -2.26
CA LEU A 332 0.34 17.33 -1.81
C LEU A 332 -0.51 16.50 -2.79
N ILE A 333 0.11 15.50 -3.40
CA ILE A 333 -0.56 14.56 -4.29
C ILE A 333 -0.83 13.27 -3.54
N VAL A 334 -2.09 12.85 -3.48
CA VAL A 334 -2.50 11.61 -2.80
C VAL A 334 -3.41 10.78 -3.69
N THR A 335 -3.66 9.55 -3.30
CA THR A 335 -4.65 8.72 -4.01
C THR A 335 -5.98 8.65 -3.26
N ASN A 336 -7.02 8.17 -3.94
CA ASN A 336 -8.33 7.94 -3.34
C ASN A 336 -8.47 6.58 -2.63
N THR A 337 -7.35 5.97 -2.16
CA THR A 337 -7.39 4.78 -1.28
C THR A 337 -8.18 5.02 -0.01
N ILE A 338 -8.16 6.25 0.49
CA ILE A 338 -8.93 6.76 1.62
C ILE A 338 -9.73 7.96 1.11
N PRO A 339 -11.05 8.04 1.34
CA PRO A 339 -11.82 9.22 0.97
C PRO A 339 -11.39 10.43 1.81
N LEU A 340 -11.16 11.56 1.16
CA LEU A 340 -10.86 12.79 1.89
C LEU A 340 -12.08 13.30 2.63
N ARG A 341 -11.87 13.73 3.88
CA ARG A 341 -12.88 14.48 4.65
C ARG A 341 -13.12 15.85 4.02
N GLU A 342 -14.29 16.41 4.24
CA GLU A 342 -14.69 17.70 3.62
C GLU A 342 -13.68 18.84 3.85
N GLU A 343 -13.10 18.92 5.03
CA GLU A 343 -12.08 19.91 5.37
C GLU A 343 -10.84 19.79 4.48
N ALA A 344 -10.39 18.56 4.20
CA ALA A 344 -9.24 18.30 3.33
C ALA A 344 -9.56 18.56 1.85
N GLN A 345 -10.80 18.31 1.41
CA GLN A 345 -11.25 18.59 0.04
C GLN A 345 -11.22 20.09 -0.28
N ARG A 346 -11.38 20.97 0.73
CA ARG A 346 -11.36 22.44 0.57
C ARG A 346 -9.95 23.02 0.46
N VAL A 347 -8.90 22.23 0.76
CA VAL A 347 -7.51 22.69 0.68
C VAL A 347 -7.00 22.55 -0.75
N ALA A 348 -6.83 23.66 -1.46
CA ALA A 348 -6.41 23.68 -2.87
C ALA A 348 -5.04 23.00 -3.12
N LYS A 349 -4.18 22.89 -2.09
CA LYS A 349 -2.89 22.22 -2.17
C LYS A 349 -3.01 20.70 -2.23
N ILE A 350 -4.16 20.11 -1.88
CA ILE A 350 -4.33 18.64 -1.85
C ILE A 350 -4.96 18.20 -3.18
N LYS A 351 -4.21 17.44 -3.96
CA LYS A 351 -4.65 16.83 -5.22
C LYS A 351 -4.87 15.35 -5.05
N VAL A 352 -6.04 14.85 -5.44
CA VAL A 352 -6.39 13.42 -5.37
C VAL A 352 -6.29 12.79 -6.76
N LEU A 353 -5.61 11.65 -6.85
CA LEU A 353 -5.56 10.80 -8.04
C LEU A 353 -6.36 9.53 -7.80
N SER A 354 -7.11 9.10 -8.79
CA SER A 354 -7.88 7.86 -8.69
C SER A 354 -7.01 6.65 -9.01
N ILE A 355 -7.11 5.62 -8.15
CA ILE A 355 -6.53 4.29 -8.39
C ILE A 355 -7.56 3.28 -8.89
N ALA A 356 -8.77 3.72 -9.23
CA ALA A 356 -9.84 2.83 -9.69
C ALA A 356 -9.43 2.02 -10.92
N GLY A 357 -8.73 2.63 -11.88
CA GLY A 357 -8.22 1.93 -13.05
C GLY A 357 -7.15 0.87 -12.73
N LEU A 358 -6.31 1.11 -11.72
CA LEU A 358 -5.32 0.13 -11.23
C LEU A 358 -6.04 -1.06 -10.57
N LEU A 359 -6.96 -0.78 -9.65
CA LEU A 359 -7.75 -1.81 -8.97
C LEU A 359 -8.65 -2.58 -9.93
N GLY A 360 -9.28 -1.89 -10.88
CA GLY A 360 -10.12 -2.52 -11.90
C GLY A 360 -9.35 -3.52 -12.75
N ARG A 361 -8.16 -3.16 -13.25
CA ARG A 361 -7.28 -4.09 -13.98
C ARG A 361 -6.84 -5.27 -13.14
N ALA A 362 -6.54 -5.06 -11.85
CA ALA A 362 -6.19 -6.16 -10.94
C ALA A 362 -7.37 -7.11 -10.73
N ILE A 363 -8.58 -6.58 -10.52
CA ILE A 363 -9.82 -7.36 -10.40
C ILE A 363 -10.07 -8.18 -11.68
N GLU A 364 -9.93 -7.57 -12.86
CA GLU A 364 -10.04 -8.27 -14.15
C GLU A 364 -9.00 -9.40 -14.25
N SER A 365 -7.74 -9.13 -13.90
CA SER A 365 -6.66 -10.13 -13.95
C SER A 365 -6.90 -11.30 -13.00
N ILE A 366 -7.34 -11.04 -11.77
CA ILE A 366 -7.66 -12.07 -10.78
C ILE A 366 -8.86 -12.90 -11.24
N HIS A 367 -9.91 -12.27 -11.78
CA HIS A 367 -11.08 -12.95 -12.28
C HIS A 367 -10.76 -13.85 -13.47
N MET A 368 -9.96 -13.35 -14.41
CA MET A 368 -9.54 -14.05 -15.62
C MET A 368 -8.37 -15.02 -15.38
N GLU A 369 -7.93 -15.18 -14.14
CA GLU A 369 -6.80 -16.06 -13.74
C GLU A 369 -5.50 -15.72 -14.51
N THR A 370 -5.28 -14.42 -14.80
CA THR A 370 -4.09 -13.91 -15.46
C THR A 370 -3.16 -13.20 -14.47
N SER A 371 -1.90 -12.98 -14.88
CA SER A 371 -0.89 -12.36 -14.00
C SER A 371 -1.21 -10.91 -13.67
N VAL A 372 -1.23 -10.58 -12.38
CA VAL A 372 -1.34 -9.22 -11.84
C VAL A 372 0.00 -8.46 -11.96
N SER A 373 1.14 -9.18 -12.02
CA SER A 373 2.48 -8.58 -12.08
C SER A 373 2.70 -7.65 -13.28
N ARG A 374 1.98 -7.88 -14.38
CA ARG A 374 2.03 -7.01 -15.57
C ARG A 374 1.54 -5.58 -15.32
N LEU A 375 0.94 -5.31 -14.17
CA LEU A 375 0.46 -3.97 -13.83
C LEU A 375 1.58 -3.06 -13.28
N PHE A 376 2.79 -3.62 -13.07
CA PHE A 376 3.95 -2.92 -12.48
C PHE A 376 5.07 -2.66 -13.49
N ASP A 377 4.98 -3.24 -14.69
CA ASP A 377 5.93 -3.02 -15.82
C ASP A 377 5.66 -1.63 -16.51
#